data_ec26a4f1585fd863c7e4a96f4d85594d
#
_entry.id   ec26a4f1585fd863c7e4a96f4d85594d
#
_cell.length_a   1.000
_cell.length_b   1.000
_cell.length_c   1.000
_cell.angle_alpha   90.00
_cell.angle_beta   90.00
_cell.angle_gamma   90.00
#
_symmetry.space_group_name_H-M   'P 1'
#
loop_
_entity.id
_entity.type
_entity.pdbx_description
1 polymer ?
#
loop_
_entity_poly.entity_id
_entity_poly.type
_entity_poly.pdbx_seq_one_letter_code
_entity_poly.pdbx_strand_id
1 'polypeptide(L)'
;MFGVNRQVYYRRIQTVKRRKSRAVKVIELVESIRLQMPKIGVRKLYFMLEDELKQLNVGRDMLFRILKANHMLIQPKRRYHITTNSHHRFRKHKNLIENVVPERPEQIWVSDITYVGNRQNPMYLALVTDAYSKQIMGHDLSNSLDVSGSLRALKMAVKKRKYKNNIVTHHSDRGLQYCSNEYQDLLKRFKINCSMTESYDPYANAIAERINGILKGEFIGYQNKHSLKTMDMLIKNSIDIYNERRPHFSCFYMTPRQMHQQNEIKIKSYKNKYPLNHVIKGI
;
A
#
# COMPACT_ATOMS: atom_id res chain seq x y z
N MET A 1 -50.65 -25.13 14.46
CA MET A 1 -50.54 -24.84 13.00
C MET A 1 -49.91 -23.50 12.84
N PHE A 2 -48.77 -23.45 12.18
CA PHE A 2 -48.08 -22.17 11.92
C PHE A 2 -48.87 -21.42 10.86
N GLY A 3 -49.54 -20.30 11.19
CA GLY A 3 -50.39 -19.50 10.36
C GLY A 3 -49.73 -18.80 9.16
N VAL A 4 -48.82 -19.52 8.46
CA VAL A 4 -48.10 -18.99 7.32
C VAL A 4 -48.75 -19.54 6.04
N ASN A 5 -49.22 -18.64 5.15
CA ASN A 5 -49.76 -18.98 3.87
C ASN A 5 -48.74 -19.77 3.02
N ARG A 6 -49.18 -20.85 2.32
CA ARG A 6 -48.37 -21.69 1.45
C ARG A 6 -47.58 -20.87 0.42
N GLN A 7 -48.17 -19.83 -0.14
CA GLN A 7 -47.47 -18.96 -1.09
C GLN A 7 -46.29 -18.19 -0.46
N VAL A 8 -46.44 -17.73 0.79
CA VAL A 8 -45.39 -17.05 1.54
C VAL A 8 -44.21 -17.99 1.78
N TYR A 9 -44.48 -19.25 2.11
CA TYR A 9 -43.47 -20.29 2.28
C TYR A 9 -42.65 -20.52 0.99
N TYR A 10 -43.31 -20.75 -0.15
CA TYR A 10 -42.62 -20.96 -1.43
C TYR A 10 -41.84 -19.74 -1.90
N ARG A 11 -42.39 -18.54 -1.74
CA ARG A 11 -41.69 -17.27 -2.03
C ARG A 11 -40.42 -17.15 -1.15
N ARG A 12 -40.50 -17.53 0.10
CA ARG A 12 -39.35 -17.51 1.00
C ARG A 12 -38.27 -18.48 0.58
N ILE A 13 -38.61 -19.70 0.18
CA ILE A 13 -37.66 -20.68 -0.35
C ILE A 13 -36.97 -20.14 -1.59
N GLN A 14 -37.72 -19.61 -2.56
CA GLN A 14 -37.14 -19.03 -3.77
C GLN A 14 -36.21 -17.86 -3.46
N THR A 15 -36.59 -17.00 -2.52
CA THR A 15 -35.76 -15.89 -2.08
C THR A 15 -34.46 -16.36 -1.46
N VAL A 16 -34.51 -17.40 -0.62
CA VAL A 16 -33.31 -17.99 -0.01
C VAL A 16 -32.42 -18.63 -1.07
N LYS A 17 -32.98 -19.39 -2.03
CA LYS A 17 -32.23 -19.95 -3.15
C LYS A 17 -31.52 -18.86 -3.97
N ARG A 18 -32.22 -17.78 -4.34
CA ARG A 18 -31.63 -16.63 -5.05
C ARG A 18 -30.50 -15.95 -4.27
N ARG A 19 -30.69 -15.77 -2.95
CA ARG A 19 -29.66 -15.18 -2.07
C ARG A 19 -28.42 -16.08 -2.00
N LYS A 20 -28.58 -17.40 -1.86
CA LYS A 20 -27.47 -18.37 -1.85
C LYS A 20 -26.70 -18.36 -3.17
N SER A 21 -27.38 -18.49 -4.31
CA SER A 21 -26.74 -18.45 -5.64
C SER A 21 -25.96 -17.14 -5.86
N ARG A 22 -26.55 -16.00 -5.47
CA ARG A 22 -25.88 -14.70 -5.54
C ARG A 22 -24.64 -14.66 -4.65
N ALA A 23 -24.71 -15.18 -3.42
CA ALA A 23 -23.57 -15.20 -2.50
C ALA A 23 -22.41 -16.04 -3.04
N VAL A 24 -22.70 -17.20 -3.66
CA VAL A 24 -21.67 -18.05 -4.30
C VAL A 24 -20.93 -17.26 -5.38
N LYS A 25 -21.63 -16.63 -6.30
CA LYS A 25 -21.01 -15.81 -7.36
C LYS A 25 -20.14 -14.68 -6.80
N VAL A 26 -20.61 -14.02 -5.75
CA VAL A 26 -19.83 -12.96 -5.08
C VAL A 26 -18.56 -13.52 -4.45
N ILE A 27 -18.62 -14.69 -3.82
CA ILE A 27 -17.46 -15.35 -3.22
C ILE A 27 -16.43 -15.69 -4.29
N GLU A 28 -16.83 -16.30 -5.39
CA GLU A 28 -15.96 -16.63 -6.53
C GLU A 28 -15.22 -15.38 -7.07
N LEU A 29 -15.94 -14.27 -7.25
CA LEU A 29 -15.36 -13.00 -7.68
C LEU A 29 -14.33 -12.46 -6.66
N VAL A 30 -14.65 -12.53 -5.37
CA VAL A 30 -13.74 -12.09 -4.31
C VAL A 30 -12.51 -12.98 -4.21
N GLU A 31 -12.66 -14.29 -4.35
CA GLU A 31 -11.55 -15.24 -4.32
C GLU A 31 -10.60 -15.04 -5.49
N SER A 32 -11.10 -14.78 -6.70
CA SER A 32 -10.26 -14.49 -7.87
C SER A 32 -9.33 -13.28 -7.64
N ILE A 33 -9.81 -12.22 -6.97
CA ILE A 33 -8.97 -11.08 -6.59
C ILE A 33 -8.01 -11.46 -5.47
N ARG A 34 -8.47 -12.24 -4.49
CA ARG A 34 -7.66 -12.62 -3.33
C ARG A 34 -6.55 -13.61 -3.64
N LEU A 35 -6.59 -14.31 -4.76
CA LEU A 35 -5.43 -15.06 -5.27
C LEU A 35 -4.21 -14.17 -5.45
N GLN A 36 -4.39 -12.92 -5.88
CA GLN A 36 -3.30 -11.97 -6.09
C GLN A 36 -3.10 -11.01 -4.90
N MET A 37 -4.16 -10.67 -4.19
CA MET A 37 -4.18 -9.76 -3.05
C MET A 37 -4.85 -10.42 -1.85
N PRO A 38 -4.18 -11.37 -1.15
CA PRO A 38 -4.82 -12.29 -0.21
C PRO A 38 -5.62 -11.61 0.91
N LYS A 39 -5.18 -10.43 1.35
CA LYS A 39 -5.81 -9.70 2.45
C LYS A 39 -6.32 -8.33 2.06
N ILE A 40 -6.77 -8.16 0.82
CA ILE A 40 -7.43 -6.93 0.42
C ILE A 40 -8.76 -6.73 1.15
N GLY A 41 -8.98 -5.53 1.66
CA GLY A 41 -10.17 -5.20 2.45
C GLY A 41 -11.42 -4.97 1.59
N VAL A 42 -12.61 -5.19 2.21
CA VAL A 42 -13.92 -5.19 1.54
C VAL A 42 -14.22 -3.90 0.77
N ARG A 43 -13.81 -2.72 1.28
CA ARG A 43 -14.06 -1.43 0.58
C ARG A 43 -13.36 -1.37 -0.77
N LYS A 44 -12.13 -1.91 -0.87
CA LYS A 44 -11.39 -1.98 -2.13
C LYS A 44 -11.97 -3.03 -3.07
N LEU A 45 -12.37 -4.19 -2.53
CA LEU A 45 -13.08 -5.23 -3.29
C LEU A 45 -14.36 -4.67 -3.91
N TYR A 46 -15.16 -3.92 -3.14
CA TYR A 46 -16.37 -3.30 -3.65
C TYR A 46 -16.10 -2.34 -4.81
N PHE A 47 -15.02 -1.57 -4.72
CA PHE A 47 -14.60 -0.66 -5.80
C PHE A 47 -14.11 -1.44 -7.03
N MET A 48 -13.31 -2.49 -6.84
CA MET A 48 -12.76 -3.28 -7.93
C MET A 48 -13.80 -4.12 -8.68
N LEU A 49 -14.86 -4.54 -8.00
CA LEU A 49 -15.93 -5.38 -8.51
C LEU A 49 -17.22 -4.58 -8.75
N GLU A 50 -17.12 -3.25 -8.93
CA GLU A 50 -18.29 -2.37 -8.97
C GLU A 50 -19.30 -2.81 -10.04
N ASP A 51 -18.83 -3.14 -11.22
CA ASP A 51 -19.68 -3.47 -12.36
C ASP A 51 -20.31 -4.87 -12.21
N GLU A 52 -19.55 -5.87 -11.78
CA GLU A 52 -20.04 -7.22 -11.52
C GLU A 52 -21.05 -7.26 -10.35
N LEU A 53 -20.76 -6.49 -9.29
CA LEU A 53 -21.66 -6.37 -8.14
C LEU A 53 -22.97 -5.64 -8.50
N LYS A 54 -22.93 -4.66 -9.40
CA LYS A 54 -24.12 -3.99 -9.93
C LYS A 54 -24.99 -4.98 -10.70
N GLN A 55 -24.40 -5.80 -11.59
CA GLN A 55 -25.13 -6.85 -12.34
C GLN A 55 -25.80 -7.86 -11.40
N LEU A 56 -25.15 -8.18 -10.28
CA LEU A 56 -25.69 -9.07 -9.25
C LEU A 56 -26.66 -8.37 -8.29
N ASN A 57 -26.92 -7.07 -8.42
CA ASN A 57 -27.68 -6.27 -7.47
C ASN A 57 -27.14 -6.39 -6.04
N VAL A 58 -25.80 -6.27 -5.88
CA VAL A 58 -25.11 -6.35 -4.59
C VAL A 58 -24.49 -5.00 -4.25
N GLY A 59 -25.11 -4.29 -3.31
CA GLY A 59 -24.55 -3.07 -2.74
C GLY A 59 -23.46 -3.35 -1.70
N ARG A 60 -22.74 -2.29 -1.31
CA ARG A 60 -21.62 -2.36 -0.36
C ARG A 60 -21.95 -3.12 0.93
N ASP A 61 -23.06 -2.79 1.58
CA ASP A 61 -23.41 -3.39 2.86
C ASP A 61 -23.84 -4.86 2.72
N MET A 62 -24.39 -5.23 1.56
CA MET A 62 -24.68 -6.61 1.24
C MET A 62 -23.39 -7.42 1.03
N LEU A 63 -22.40 -6.85 0.33
CA LEU A 63 -21.07 -7.46 0.20
C LEU A 63 -20.44 -7.72 1.59
N PHE A 64 -20.46 -6.72 2.47
CA PHE A 64 -19.97 -6.90 3.84
C PHE A 64 -20.68 -8.03 4.58
N ARG A 65 -22.02 -8.11 4.47
CA ARG A 65 -22.81 -9.20 5.11
C ARG A 65 -22.47 -10.57 4.53
N ILE A 66 -22.33 -10.70 3.22
CA ILE A 66 -21.94 -11.96 2.58
C ILE A 66 -20.56 -12.41 3.07
N LEU A 67 -19.57 -11.52 3.03
CA LEU A 67 -18.21 -11.86 3.47
C LEU A 67 -18.12 -12.14 4.98
N LYS A 68 -18.90 -11.42 5.80
CA LYS A 68 -19.00 -11.70 7.25
C LYS A 68 -19.58 -13.08 7.53
N ALA A 69 -20.67 -13.43 6.85
CA ALA A 69 -21.35 -14.72 7.02
C ALA A 69 -20.48 -15.91 6.59
N ASN A 70 -19.50 -15.69 5.71
CA ASN A 70 -18.56 -16.70 5.22
C ASN A 70 -17.16 -16.57 5.87
N HIS A 71 -17.03 -15.87 6.99
CA HIS A 71 -15.75 -15.65 7.71
C HIS A 71 -14.61 -15.08 6.85
N MET A 72 -14.96 -14.31 5.81
CA MET A 72 -14.02 -13.74 4.86
C MET A 72 -13.61 -12.29 5.18
N LEU A 73 -13.98 -11.75 6.35
CA LEU A 73 -13.52 -10.44 6.77
C LEU A 73 -12.06 -10.51 7.27
N ILE A 74 -11.25 -9.54 6.82
CA ILE A 74 -9.86 -9.45 7.23
C ILE A 74 -9.78 -8.86 8.63
N GLN A 75 -9.17 -9.61 9.56
CA GLN A 75 -8.90 -9.17 10.93
C GLN A 75 -7.55 -8.45 10.98
N PRO A 76 -7.47 -7.21 11.50
CA PRO A 76 -6.20 -6.51 11.68
C PRO A 76 -5.36 -7.22 12.74
N LYS A 77 -4.10 -7.54 12.43
CA LYS A 77 -3.13 -8.05 13.41
C LYS A 77 -2.33 -6.88 13.98
N ARG A 78 -2.31 -6.74 15.31
CA ARG A 78 -1.45 -5.78 16.03
C ARG A 78 -0.09 -6.43 16.27
N ARG A 79 0.99 -5.89 15.70
CA ARG A 79 2.38 -6.21 16.05
C ARG A 79 3.23 -4.96 15.87
N TYR A 80 4.07 -4.67 16.87
CA TYR A 80 5.06 -3.59 16.85
C TYR A 80 6.45 -4.19 16.93
N HIS A 81 7.36 -3.73 16.07
CA HIS A 81 8.80 -3.97 16.19
C HIS A 81 9.52 -2.64 15.95
N ILE A 82 10.42 -2.28 16.84
CA ILE A 82 11.31 -1.13 16.69
C ILE A 82 12.55 -1.62 15.94
N THR A 83 12.89 -0.99 14.83
CA THR A 83 14.00 -1.38 13.93
C THR A 83 15.06 -0.31 13.76
N THR A 84 14.86 0.90 14.29
CA THR A 84 15.72 2.05 14.02
C THR A 84 16.71 2.28 15.16
N ASN A 85 17.99 2.36 14.82
CA ASN A 85 19.06 2.85 15.70
C ASN A 85 19.48 4.26 15.25
N SER A 86 19.05 5.30 15.99
CA SER A 86 19.33 6.71 15.70
C SER A 86 20.49 7.29 16.51
N HIS A 87 21.12 6.49 17.37
CA HIS A 87 22.28 6.92 18.19
C HIS A 87 23.60 6.64 17.47
N HIS A 88 23.99 7.54 16.55
CA HIS A 88 25.26 7.46 15.81
C HIS A 88 25.85 8.87 15.57
N ARG A 89 27.14 8.93 15.14
CA ARG A 89 27.91 10.16 14.94
C ARG A 89 27.75 10.81 13.56
N PHE A 90 27.01 10.22 12.62
CA PHE A 90 26.82 10.79 11.29
C PHE A 90 26.01 12.08 11.32
N ARG A 91 26.25 12.93 10.30
CA ARG A 91 25.52 14.19 10.11
C ARG A 91 24.05 13.93 9.91
N LYS A 92 23.19 14.63 10.66
CA LYS A 92 21.74 14.61 10.53
C LYS A 92 21.29 15.82 9.71
N HIS A 93 20.34 15.61 8.82
CA HIS A 93 19.78 16.67 7.99
C HIS A 93 18.47 17.20 8.59
N LYS A 94 18.10 18.45 8.21
CA LYS A 94 16.85 19.07 8.64
C LYS A 94 15.65 18.39 7.97
N ASN A 95 14.48 18.50 8.59
CA ASN A 95 13.22 18.12 7.99
C ASN A 95 12.80 19.19 6.98
N LEU A 96 12.86 18.88 5.69
CA LEU A 96 12.48 19.78 4.59
C LEU A 96 11.03 19.58 4.13
N ILE A 97 10.33 18.61 4.69
CA ILE A 97 8.97 18.27 4.28
C ILE A 97 7.93 18.49 5.38
N GLU A 98 8.31 19.15 6.45
CA GLU A 98 7.38 19.53 7.52
C GLU A 98 6.25 20.38 6.93
N ASN A 99 5.01 19.96 7.14
CA ASN A 99 3.79 20.59 6.61
C ASN A 99 3.73 20.68 5.06
N VAL A 100 4.59 19.97 4.31
CA VAL A 100 4.54 19.94 2.85
C VAL A 100 3.62 18.82 2.40
N VAL A 101 2.54 19.20 1.70
CA VAL A 101 1.68 18.26 1.00
C VAL A 101 2.22 18.09 -0.42
N PRO A 102 2.59 16.87 -0.85
CA PRO A 102 3.08 16.67 -2.21
C PRO A 102 1.95 16.89 -3.22
N GLU A 103 2.22 17.76 -4.21
CA GLU A 103 1.25 18.16 -5.25
C GLU A 103 1.46 17.45 -6.59
N ARG A 104 2.61 16.80 -6.77
CA ARG A 104 2.97 16.11 -8.01
C ARG A 104 3.81 14.86 -7.75
N PRO A 105 3.83 13.91 -8.70
CA PRO A 105 4.76 12.79 -8.66
C PRO A 105 6.22 13.26 -8.64
N GLU A 106 7.07 12.48 -8.00
CA GLU A 106 8.52 12.70 -7.87
C GLU A 106 8.89 14.06 -7.24
N GLN A 107 8.02 14.59 -6.38
CA GLN A 107 8.33 15.75 -5.55
C GLN A 107 9.01 15.32 -4.25
N ILE A 108 8.44 14.34 -3.58
CA ILE A 108 8.95 13.80 -2.33
C ILE A 108 8.99 12.28 -2.45
N TRP A 109 10.16 11.71 -2.19
CA TRP A 109 10.31 10.28 -1.95
C TRP A 109 10.50 10.01 -0.48
N VAL A 110 9.81 9.01 0.05
CA VAL A 110 9.98 8.54 1.42
C VAL A 110 10.61 7.16 1.41
N SER A 111 11.56 6.95 2.30
CA SER A 111 12.28 5.68 2.40
C SER A 111 12.24 5.14 3.82
N ASP A 112 12.18 3.83 3.92
CA ASP A 112 12.24 3.10 5.17
C ASP A 112 12.74 1.68 4.92
N ILE A 113 13.38 1.10 5.95
CA ILE A 113 13.81 -0.30 5.95
C ILE A 113 12.90 -1.05 6.91
N THR A 114 12.28 -2.09 6.41
CA THR A 114 11.41 -2.91 7.24
C THR A 114 11.88 -4.35 7.30
N TYR A 115 11.68 -4.94 8.46
CA TYR A 115 11.99 -6.34 8.71
C TYR A 115 10.92 -7.24 8.06
N VAL A 116 11.39 -8.23 7.30
CA VAL A 116 10.60 -9.33 6.75
C VAL A 116 11.30 -10.67 7.08
N GLY A 117 10.57 -11.78 6.98
CA GLY A 117 11.14 -13.06 7.40
C GLY A 117 10.79 -13.42 8.86
N ASN A 118 11.54 -14.34 9.45
CA ASN A 118 11.35 -14.78 10.85
C ASN A 118 12.55 -14.37 11.73
N ARG A 119 12.46 -14.58 13.05
CA ARG A 119 13.55 -14.24 13.98
C ARG A 119 14.84 -15.00 13.73
N GLN A 120 14.76 -16.22 13.19
CA GLN A 120 15.93 -17.07 12.93
C GLN A 120 16.61 -16.70 11.60
N ASN A 121 15.84 -16.18 10.63
CA ASN A 121 16.30 -15.76 9.32
C ASN A 121 15.77 -14.35 9.01
N PRO A 122 16.37 -13.32 9.60
CA PRO A 122 15.97 -11.94 9.38
C PRO A 122 16.33 -11.50 7.96
N MET A 123 15.38 -10.88 7.28
CA MET A 123 15.59 -10.24 5.99
C MET A 123 15.13 -8.78 6.10
N TYR A 124 15.81 -7.90 5.39
CA TYR A 124 15.57 -6.47 5.44
C TYR A 124 15.13 -5.97 4.07
N LEU A 125 13.96 -5.39 4.02
CA LEU A 125 13.39 -4.82 2.81
C LEU A 125 13.53 -3.29 2.87
N ALA A 126 14.40 -2.74 2.02
CA ALA A 126 14.51 -1.31 1.81
C ALA A 126 13.53 -0.88 0.72
N LEU A 127 12.73 0.15 0.97
CA LEU A 127 11.78 0.71 0.01
C LEU A 127 12.05 2.19 -0.23
N VAL A 128 11.84 2.62 -1.48
CA VAL A 128 11.74 4.03 -1.87
C VAL A 128 10.36 4.23 -2.50
N THR A 129 9.54 5.08 -1.89
CA THR A 129 8.14 5.28 -2.28
C THR A 129 7.90 6.74 -2.61
N ASP A 130 7.20 7.01 -3.70
CA ASP A 130 6.73 8.35 -4.04
C ASP A 130 5.59 8.77 -3.11
N ALA A 131 5.76 9.89 -2.43
CA ALA A 131 4.82 10.35 -1.40
C ALA A 131 3.48 10.83 -1.99
N TYR A 132 3.47 11.31 -3.23
CA TYR A 132 2.25 11.73 -3.93
C TYR A 132 1.43 10.52 -4.37
N SER A 133 2.00 9.71 -5.23
CA SER A 133 1.29 8.59 -5.89
C SER A 133 1.21 7.32 -5.05
N LYS A 134 2.01 7.22 -3.98
CA LYS A 134 2.21 6.00 -3.19
C LYS A 134 2.87 4.86 -3.99
N GLN A 135 3.42 5.15 -5.18
CA GLN A 135 4.11 4.17 -6.01
C GLN A 135 5.46 3.80 -5.38
N ILE A 136 5.72 2.51 -5.28
CA ILE A 136 7.03 2.00 -4.90
C ILE A 136 7.94 2.12 -6.12
N MET A 137 8.90 3.05 -6.03
CA MET A 137 9.84 3.39 -7.10
C MET A 137 11.05 2.45 -7.10
N GLY A 138 11.52 2.08 -5.90
CA GLY A 138 12.66 1.20 -5.74
C GLY A 138 12.54 0.31 -4.52
N HIS A 139 13.17 -0.84 -4.58
CA HIS A 139 13.22 -1.80 -3.48
C HIS A 139 14.48 -2.65 -3.55
N ASP A 140 14.85 -3.20 -2.42
CA ASP A 140 15.90 -4.22 -2.31
C ASP A 140 15.64 -5.10 -1.09
N LEU A 141 15.87 -6.40 -1.25
CA LEU A 141 15.81 -7.38 -0.18
C LEU A 141 17.21 -7.91 0.14
N SER A 142 17.63 -7.79 1.38
CA SER A 142 18.95 -8.20 1.85
C SER A 142 18.87 -9.05 3.11
N ASN A 143 19.89 -9.91 3.33
CA ASN A 143 20.11 -10.60 4.61
C ASN A 143 20.79 -9.71 5.64
N SER A 144 21.34 -8.59 5.22
CA SER A 144 22.08 -7.65 6.06
C SER A 144 21.39 -6.29 6.10
N LEU A 145 21.53 -5.60 7.22
CA LEU A 145 21.07 -4.23 7.41
C LEU A 145 22.13 -3.20 6.95
N ASP A 146 23.02 -3.57 6.05
CA ASP A 146 24.01 -2.69 5.48
C ASP A 146 23.42 -1.61 4.58
N VAL A 147 24.17 -0.54 4.36
CA VAL A 147 23.78 0.56 3.46
C VAL A 147 23.54 0.09 2.02
N SER A 148 24.21 -0.99 1.61
CA SER A 148 24.17 -1.52 0.24
C SER A 148 22.75 -1.80 -0.28
N GLY A 149 21.83 -2.30 0.58
CA GLY A 149 20.43 -2.52 0.25
C GLY A 149 19.72 -1.21 -0.08
N SER A 150 19.86 -0.22 0.77
CA SER A 150 19.27 1.11 0.56
C SER A 150 19.82 1.80 -0.69
N LEU A 151 21.13 1.63 -0.98
CA LEU A 151 21.76 2.15 -2.20
C LEU A 151 21.17 1.50 -3.47
N ARG A 152 20.95 0.18 -3.46
CA ARG A 152 20.33 -0.52 -4.60
C ARG A 152 18.89 -0.08 -4.80
N ALA A 153 18.11 0.07 -3.74
CA ALA A 153 16.75 0.58 -3.79
C ALA A 153 16.69 2.01 -4.37
N LEU A 154 17.57 2.91 -3.92
CA LEU A 154 17.66 4.28 -4.44
C LEU A 154 18.06 4.31 -5.92
N LYS A 155 19.10 3.55 -6.33
CA LYS A 155 19.52 3.44 -7.73
C LYS A 155 18.38 2.94 -8.63
N MET A 156 17.59 1.96 -8.17
CA MET A 156 16.41 1.46 -8.87
C MET A 156 15.37 2.57 -9.01
N ALA A 157 15.07 3.31 -7.95
CA ALA A 157 14.12 4.42 -7.98
C ALA A 157 14.54 5.50 -8.99
N VAL A 158 15.81 5.90 -8.96
CA VAL A 158 16.36 6.89 -9.91
C VAL A 158 16.25 6.41 -11.36
N LYS A 159 16.52 5.13 -11.62
CA LYS A 159 16.39 4.55 -12.97
C LYS A 159 14.95 4.59 -13.48
N LYS A 160 13.97 4.42 -12.59
CA LYS A 160 12.53 4.41 -12.92
C LYS A 160 11.90 5.81 -13.02
N ARG A 161 12.64 6.89 -12.76
CA ARG A 161 12.11 8.26 -12.83
C ARG A 161 11.51 8.56 -14.19
N LYS A 162 10.30 9.10 -14.18
CA LYS A 162 9.61 9.62 -15.36
C LYS A 162 9.89 11.11 -15.55
N TYR A 163 9.92 11.88 -14.46
CA TYR A 163 10.06 13.35 -14.47
C TYR A 163 11.49 13.77 -14.10
N LYS A 164 12.46 13.41 -14.95
CA LYS A 164 13.91 13.54 -14.66
C LYS A 164 14.38 14.97 -14.38
N ASN A 165 13.70 15.97 -14.95
CA ASN A 165 14.07 17.38 -14.79
C ASN A 165 13.54 18.00 -13.48
N ASN A 166 12.64 17.33 -12.78
CA ASN A 166 12.07 17.84 -11.55
C ASN A 166 12.98 17.56 -10.35
N ILE A 167 13.04 18.52 -9.43
CA ILE A 167 13.76 18.36 -8.15
C ILE A 167 12.97 17.37 -7.31
N VAL A 168 13.70 16.41 -6.71
CA VAL A 168 13.18 15.42 -5.76
C VAL A 168 13.77 15.70 -4.38
N THR A 169 12.94 15.64 -3.35
CA THR A 169 13.37 15.60 -1.96
C THR A 169 13.20 14.18 -1.44
N HIS A 170 14.30 13.55 -1.03
CA HIS A 170 14.29 12.24 -0.38
C HIS A 170 14.21 12.41 1.12
N HIS A 171 13.21 11.79 1.73
CA HIS A 171 12.98 11.84 3.17
C HIS A 171 13.07 10.44 3.79
N SER A 172 13.76 10.33 4.92
CA SER A 172 13.92 9.10 5.68
C SER A 172 13.99 9.38 7.17
N ASP A 173 13.98 8.33 7.97
CA ASP A 173 14.41 8.42 9.36
C ASP A 173 15.93 8.69 9.45
N ARG A 174 16.43 8.85 10.69
CA ARG A 174 17.85 9.04 10.98
C ARG A 174 18.60 7.74 11.15
N GLY A 175 18.23 6.67 10.40
CA GLY A 175 18.93 5.41 10.41
C GLY A 175 20.36 5.53 9.85
N LEU A 176 21.28 4.70 10.38
CA LEU A 176 22.68 4.63 9.95
C LEU A 176 22.84 4.58 8.43
N GLN A 177 21.99 3.78 7.77
CA GLN A 177 22.04 3.56 6.33
C GLN A 177 21.83 4.85 5.54
N TYR A 178 20.87 5.68 5.95
CA TYR A 178 20.54 6.94 5.28
C TYR A 178 21.52 8.06 5.62
N CYS A 179 22.14 8.01 6.80
CA CYS A 179 23.14 8.99 7.24
C CYS A 179 24.55 8.68 6.73
N SER A 180 24.81 7.49 6.15
CA SER A 180 26.13 7.09 5.66
C SER A 180 26.63 8.00 4.54
N ASN A 181 27.94 8.23 4.48
CA ASN A 181 28.55 9.06 3.44
C ASN A 181 28.23 8.54 2.04
N GLU A 182 28.27 7.21 1.84
CA GLU A 182 27.95 6.57 0.56
C GLU A 182 26.53 6.91 0.08
N TYR A 183 25.55 6.89 1.01
CA TYR A 183 24.17 7.22 0.67
C TYR A 183 24.01 8.71 0.36
N GLN A 184 24.63 9.58 1.16
CA GLN A 184 24.61 11.02 0.97
C GLN A 184 25.28 11.43 -0.35
N ASP A 185 26.39 10.82 -0.70
CA ASP A 185 27.09 11.08 -1.96
C ASP A 185 26.29 10.61 -3.17
N LEU A 186 25.54 9.50 -3.03
CA LEU A 186 24.62 9.05 -4.08
C LEU A 186 23.48 10.03 -4.29
N LEU A 187 22.88 10.58 -3.21
CA LEU A 187 21.86 11.63 -3.30
C LEU A 187 22.39 12.88 -4.00
N LYS A 188 23.57 13.37 -3.61
CA LYS A 188 24.25 14.52 -4.23
C LYS A 188 24.50 14.27 -5.71
N ARG A 189 25.04 13.10 -6.09
CA ARG A 189 25.30 12.71 -7.47
C ARG A 189 24.06 12.78 -8.35
N PHE A 190 22.90 12.41 -7.81
CA PHE A 190 21.64 12.47 -8.53
C PHE A 190 20.87 13.80 -8.34
N LYS A 191 21.46 14.78 -7.68
CA LYS A 191 20.85 16.08 -7.38
C LYS A 191 19.52 15.95 -6.64
N ILE A 192 19.46 15.04 -5.67
CA ILE A 192 18.30 14.78 -4.82
C ILE A 192 18.53 15.47 -3.46
N ASN A 193 17.59 16.29 -3.02
CA ASN A 193 17.65 16.93 -1.72
C ASN A 193 17.48 15.90 -0.61
N CYS A 194 18.30 15.99 0.45
CA CYS A 194 18.17 15.12 1.61
C CYS A 194 17.34 15.79 2.69
N SER A 195 16.35 15.08 3.20
CA SER A 195 15.50 15.46 4.33
C SER A 195 15.43 14.30 5.32
N MET A 196 15.42 14.57 6.61
CA MET A 196 15.34 13.55 7.65
C MET A 196 14.32 13.94 8.72
N THR A 197 13.68 12.94 9.34
CA THR A 197 12.78 13.16 10.47
C THR A 197 13.52 13.89 11.59
N GLU A 198 12.86 14.81 12.27
CA GLU A 198 13.37 15.31 13.53
C GLU A 198 13.08 14.31 14.65
N SER A 199 13.91 14.31 15.71
CA SER A 199 13.72 13.41 16.84
C SER A 199 12.33 13.65 17.44
N TYR A 200 11.54 12.58 17.62
CA TYR A 200 10.23 12.55 18.28
C TYR A 200 8.99 12.79 17.42
N ASP A 201 9.06 12.97 16.11
CA ASP A 201 7.84 12.97 15.29
C ASP A 201 7.54 11.58 14.72
N PRO A 202 6.61 10.81 15.33
CA PRO A 202 6.22 9.49 14.82
C PRO A 202 5.45 9.58 13.51
N TYR A 203 5.00 10.75 13.08
CA TYR A 203 4.25 10.94 11.83
C TYR A 203 5.14 11.34 10.66
N ALA A 204 6.38 11.75 10.92
CA ALA A 204 7.27 12.27 9.89
C ALA A 204 7.58 11.26 8.77
N ASN A 205 7.50 9.94 9.02
CA ASN A 205 7.68 8.89 8.01
C ASN A 205 6.43 7.98 7.85
N ALA A 206 5.26 8.46 8.26
CA ALA A 206 4.02 7.69 8.28
C ALA A 206 3.63 7.09 6.92
N ILE A 207 4.00 7.74 5.80
CA ILE A 207 3.73 7.22 4.46
C ILE A 207 4.56 5.94 4.21
N ALA A 208 5.86 5.96 4.48
CA ALA A 208 6.73 4.81 4.29
C ALA A 208 6.31 3.64 5.20
N GLU A 209 6.05 3.91 6.48
CA GLU A 209 5.54 2.93 7.43
C GLU A 209 4.21 2.31 6.97
N ARG A 210 3.30 3.14 6.44
CA ARG A 210 2.02 2.67 5.91
C ARG A 210 2.19 1.73 4.73
N ILE A 211 3.10 2.04 3.80
CA ILE A 211 3.37 1.19 2.63
C ILE A 211 4.01 -0.13 3.07
N ASN A 212 4.98 -0.09 3.98
CA ASN A 212 5.57 -1.27 4.60
C ASN A 212 4.50 -2.15 5.26
N GLY A 213 3.60 -1.52 6.03
CA GLY A 213 2.47 -2.20 6.67
C GLY A 213 1.52 -2.86 5.67
N ILE A 214 1.27 -2.23 4.52
CA ILE A 214 0.45 -2.79 3.45
C ILE A 214 1.12 -4.01 2.82
N LEU A 215 2.38 -3.92 2.42
CA LEU A 215 3.10 -5.05 1.83
C LEU A 215 3.15 -6.24 2.78
N LYS A 216 3.55 -6.02 4.02
CA LYS A 216 3.60 -7.09 5.04
C LYS A 216 2.22 -7.66 5.38
N GLY A 217 1.24 -6.78 5.54
CA GLY A 217 -0.09 -7.18 6.02
C GLY A 217 -0.99 -7.78 4.95
N GLU A 218 -0.97 -7.22 3.74
CA GLU A 218 -1.89 -7.61 2.67
C GLU A 218 -1.30 -8.67 1.72
N PHE A 219 0.03 -8.69 1.49
CA PHE A 219 0.68 -9.54 0.49
C PHE A 219 1.57 -10.62 1.09
N ILE A 220 2.64 -10.23 1.80
CA ILE A 220 3.69 -11.15 2.23
C ILE A 220 3.17 -12.06 3.36
N GLY A 221 2.34 -11.52 4.26
CA GLY A 221 1.90 -12.24 5.46
C GLY A 221 3.07 -12.46 6.43
N TYR A 222 2.82 -13.36 7.41
CA TYR A 222 3.81 -13.71 8.44
C TYR A 222 4.32 -15.15 8.32
N GLN A 223 4.14 -15.77 7.15
CA GLN A 223 4.63 -17.13 6.89
C GLN A 223 6.05 -17.06 6.35
N ASN A 224 7.02 -17.57 7.11
CA ASN A 224 8.39 -17.08 7.08
C ASN A 224 9.44 -18.17 7.03
N LYS A 225 9.23 -19.20 6.24
CA LYS A 225 10.23 -20.23 5.95
C LYS A 225 10.77 -20.19 4.52
N HIS A 226 10.73 -19.01 3.89
CA HIS A 226 11.20 -18.89 2.52
C HIS A 226 12.71 -18.62 2.47
N SER A 227 13.38 -19.13 1.44
CA SER A 227 14.73 -18.71 1.08
C SER A 227 14.73 -17.24 0.65
N LEU A 228 15.90 -16.58 0.70
CA LEU A 228 16.04 -15.19 0.23
C LEU A 228 15.54 -15.05 -1.22
N LYS A 229 15.89 -15.99 -2.09
CA LYS A 229 15.47 -15.99 -3.51
C LYS A 229 13.95 -16.06 -3.66
N THR A 230 13.30 -16.95 -2.92
CA THR A 230 11.83 -17.09 -2.96
C THR A 230 11.13 -15.85 -2.41
N MET A 231 11.67 -15.29 -1.31
CA MET A 231 11.12 -14.07 -0.72
C MET A 231 11.30 -12.86 -1.65
N ASP A 232 12.43 -12.74 -2.34
CA ASP A 232 12.69 -11.68 -3.32
C ASP A 232 11.67 -11.74 -4.47
N MET A 233 11.42 -12.94 -5.02
CA MET A 233 10.37 -13.13 -6.05
C MET A 233 8.98 -12.75 -5.54
N LEU A 234 8.63 -13.18 -4.32
CA LEU A 234 7.34 -12.84 -3.71
C LEU A 234 7.18 -11.32 -3.53
N ILE A 235 8.24 -10.64 -3.07
CA ILE A 235 8.25 -9.19 -2.87
C ILE A 235 8.12 -8.46 -4.20
N LYS A 236 8.87 -8.85 -5.24
CA LYS A 236 8.77 -8.27 -6.58
C LYS A 236 7.36 -8.36 -7.12
N ASN A 237 6.77 -9.57 -7.12
CA ASN A 237 5.40 -9.78 -7.55
C ASN A 237 4.39 -8.96 -6.72
N SER A 238 4.59 -8.90 -5.40
CA SER A 238 3.72 -8.10 -4.51
C SER A 238 3.78 -6.61 -4.81
N ILE A 239 4.97 -6.08 -5.10
CA ILE A 239 5.19 -4.68 -5.48
C ILE A 239 4.55 -4.38 -6.83
N ASP A 240 4.68 -5.27 -7.80
CA ASP A 240 4.08 -5.10 -9.11
C ASP A 240 2.54 -5.08 -9.00
N ILE A 241 1.94 -6.03 -8.27
CA ILE A 241 0.50 -6.04 -8.03
C ILE A 241 0.06 -4.81 -7.23
N TYR A 242 0.83 -4.41 -6.22
CA TYR A 242 0.57 -3.20 -5.43
C TYR A 242 0.55 -1.95 -6.31
N ASN A 243 1.54 -1.78 -7.17
CA ASN A 243 1.65 -0.62 -8.04
C ASN A 243 0.59 -0.59 -9.15
N GLU A 244 0.29 -1.76 -9.76
CA GLU A 244 -0.52 -1.86 -10.97
C GLU A 244 -2.01 -2.09 -10.71
N ARG A 245 -2.35 -2.81 -9.65
CA ARG A 245 -3.71 -3.36 -9.48
C ARG A 245 -4.39 -2.94 -8.19
N ARG A 246 -3.62 -2.61 -7.14
CA ARG A 246 -4.20 -2.30 -5.85
C ARG A 246 -4.73 -0.87 -5.79
N PRO A 247 -6.05 -0.64 -5.60
CA PRO A 247 -6.57 0.71 -5.43
C PRO A 247 -6.16 1.30 -4.08
N HIS A 248 -5.85 2.59 -4.08
CA HIS A 248 -5.41 3.31 -2.89
C HIS A 248 -6.42 4.40 -2.52
N PHE A 249 -6.89 4.41 -1.26
CA PHE A 249 -7.88 5.39 -0.82
C PHE A 249 -7.35 6.83 -0.97
N SER A 250 -6.11 7.09 -0.54
CA SER A 250 -5.47 8.40 -0.67
C SER A 250 -5.09 8.79 -2.11
N CYS A 251 -5.28 7.89 -3.08
CA CYS A 251 -5.15 8.14 -4.51
C CYS A 251 -6.52 8.07 -5.19
N PHE A 252 -7.60 8.39 -4.48
CA PHE A 252 -8.97 8.38 -5.00
C PHE A 252 -9.38 7.03 -5.61
N TYR A 253 -8.94 5.94 -5.00
CA TYR A 253 -9.07 4.56 -5.49
C TYR A 253 -8.36 4.25 -6.81
N MET A 254 -7.55 5.16 -7.34
CA MET A 254 -6.62 4.80 -8.40
C MET A 254 -5.51 3.90 -7.88
N THR A 255 -4.88 3.17 -8.79
CA THR A 255 -3.65 2.45 -8.46
C THR A 255 -2.49 3.45 -8.31
N PRO A 256 -1.43 3.11 -7.55
CA PRO A 256 -0.25 3.96 -7.44
C PRO A 256 0.33 4.35 -8.82
N ARG A 257 0.35 3.42 -9.78
CA ARG A 257 0.83 3.70 -11.13
C ARG A 257 -0.07 4.67 -11.89
N GLN A 258 -1.38 4.50 -11.82
CA GLN A 258 -2.31 5.44 -12.44
C GLN A 258 -2.13 6.85 -11.86
N MET A 259 -2.02 6.97 -10.53
CA MET A 259 -1.79 8.24 -9.86
C MET A 259 -0.44 8.86 -10.24
N HIS A 260 0.62 8.05 -10.43
CA HIS A 260 1.95 8.52 -10.80
C HIS A 260 2.05 9.03 -12.23
N GLN A 261 1.19 8.55 -13.13
CA GLN A 261 1.24 8.86 -14.56
C GLN A 261 0.27 9.94 -14.98
N GLN A 262 -0.59 10.43 -14.10
CA GLN A 262 -1.64 11.38 -14.45
C GLN A 262 -1.13 12.80 -14.64
N ASN A 263 -1.62 13.44 -15.71
CA ASN A 263 -1.55 14.88 -15.90
C ASN A 263 -2.78 15.60 -15.34
N GLU A 264 -3.93 14.89 -15.27
CA GLU A 264 -5.19 15.35 -14.68
C GLU A 264 -5.76 14.31 -13.73
N ILE A 265 -6.19 14.73 -12.57
CA ILE A 265 -6.78 13.83 -11.56
C ILE A 265 -8.24 13.59 -11.88
N LYS A 266 -8.58 12.42 -12.42
CA LYS A 266 -9.98 11.96 -12.57
C LYS A 266 -10.43 11.28 -11.28
N ILE A 267 -11.15 12.01 -10.44
CA ILE A 267 -11.64 11.48 -9.16
C ILE A 267 -12.93 10.69 -9.37
N LYS A 268 -12.92 9.40 -9.05
CA LYS A 268 -14.14 8.63 -8.81
C LYS A 268 -14.52 8.78 -7.33
N SER A 269 -15.54 9.58 -7.02
CA SER A 269 -16.10 9.63 -5.67
C SER A 269 -17.26 8.67 -5.53
N TYR A 270 -17.40 8.01 -4.38
CA TYR A 270 -18.53 7.13 -4.06
C TYR A 270 -19.87 7.86 -3.96
N LYS A 271 -19.83 9.16 -3.76
CA LYS A 271 -20.98 10.05 -3.77
C LYS A 271 -20.47 11.39 -4.29
N ASN A 272 -21.13 11.97 -5.24
CA ASN A 272 -20.93 13.35 -5.71
C ASN A 272 -21.22 14.40 -4.60
N LYS A 273 -20.81 14.14 -3.36
CA LYS A 273 -21.06 15.02 -2.21
C LYS A 273 -20.07 16.17 -2.11
N TYR A 274 -18.94 16.09 -2.82
CA TYR A 274 -17.95 17.16 -2.83
C TYR A 274 -17.63 17.51 -4.28
N PRO A 275 -17.89 18.75 -4.72
CA PRO A 275 -17.45 19.22 -6.02
C PRO A 275 -15.91 19.15 -6.09
N LEU A 276 -15.37 18.83 -7.26
CA LEU A 276 -13.94 18.67 -7.55
C LEU A 276 -13.03 19.77 -6.95
N ASN A 277 -13.57 20.99 -6.86
CA ASN A 277 -12.85 22.17 -6.36
C ASN A 277 -12.53 22.13 -4.85
N HIS A 278 -13.22 21.31 -4.04
CA HIS A 278 -12.91 21.14 -2.63
C HIS A 278 -11.88 20.07 -2.34
N VAL A 279 -11.69 19.12 -3.27
CA VAL A 279 -10.74 18.01 -3.10
C VAL A 279 -9.32 18.47 -3.45
N ILE A 280 -9.18 19.47 -4.32
CA ILE A 280 -7.87 20.02 -4.71
C ILE A 280 -7.30 20.97 -3.63
N LYS A 281 -8.14 21.54 -2.75
CA LYS A 281 -7.71 22.44 -1.66
C LYS A 281 -7.42 21.73 -0.33
N GLY A 282 -7.67 20.46 -0.22
CA GLY A 282 -7.52 19.66 1.01
C GLY A 282 -6.55 18.48 0.89
N ILE A 283 -5.67 18.48 -0.13
CA ILE A 283 -4.60 17.49 -0.27
C ILE A 283 -3.28 18.13 0.07
#